data_ebb0ce6d890571fd3097e003ba64dea4
#
_entry.id   ebb0ce6d890571fd3097e003ba64dea4
#
_cell.length_a   1.000
_cell.length_b   1.000
_cell.length_c   1.000
_cell.angle_alpha   90.00
_cell.angle_beta   90.00
_cell.angle_gamma   90.00
#
_symmetry.space_group_name_H-M   'P 1'
#
loop_
_entity.id
_entity.type
_entity.pdbx_description
1 polymer ?
#
loop_
_entity_poly.entity_id
_entity_poly.type
_entity_poly.pdbx_seq_one_letter_code
_entity_poly.pdbx_strand_id
1 'polypeptide(L)'
;VDKKLPKSYYKRYQLENVNQLTTSDVFAHFTEQSHSNIKMPLKHFYVWRFLIRRELLADFRFIKGITFEDFPWTSELMLRNKGRVTITSLPFYYYYPNEGSIDLSTKRARKINDWITGLEHAYKLYEAEAEESQRVRWQRQCMWVVIRGRIERHLKEIREEDLCGSLARRLQSVVELGCLDHPFDARSKACKERILTFVEEHLPPSQ
;
A
#
# COMPACT_ATOMS: atom_id res chain seq x y z
N VAL A 1 29.34 16.72 0.08
CA VAL A 1 29.63 15.76 1.16
C VAL A 1 29.02 14.44 0.75
N ASP A 2 29.83 13.52 0.22
CA ASP A 2 29.40 12.18 -0.18
C ASP A 2 29.02 11.38 1.06
N LYS A 3 27.77 11.48 1.50
CA LYS A 3 27.22 10.52 2.47
C LYS A 3 27.04 9.18 1.74
N LYS A 4 28.01 8.29 1.85
CA LYS A 4 27.87 6.92 1.35
C LYS A 4 26.65 6.28 1.99
N LEU A 5 25.67 5.95 1.16
CA LEU A 5 24.50 5.20 1.61
C LEU A 5 24.93 3.86 2.23
N PRO A 6 24.29 3.39 3.31
CA PRO A 6 24.64 2.12 3.93
C PRO A 6 24.59 0.98 2.91
N LYS A 7 25.61 0.11 2.90
CA LYS A 7 25.67 -1.06 1.98
C LYS A 7 24.42 -1.95 2.02
N SER A 8 23.72 -1.98 3.16
CA SER A 8 22.44 -2.68 3.34
C SER A 8 21.31 -2.14 2.46
N TYR A 9 21.39 -0.87 2.07
CA TYR A 9 20.39 -0.23 1.21
C TYR A 9 20.47 -0.77 -0.23
N TYR A 10 21.67 -0.99 -0.75
CA TYR A 10 21.89 -1.53 -2.09
C TYR A 10 21.54 -3.02 -2.19
N LYS A 11 21.83 -3.83 -1.15
CA LYS A 11 21.51 -5.27 -1.14
C LYS A 11 20.02 -5.58 -1.21
N ARG A 12 19.15 -4.68 -0.75
CA ARG A 12 17.71 -4.90 -0.71
C ARG A 12 17.05 -4.83 -2.09
N TYR A 13 17.72 -4.23 -3.07
CA TYR A 13 17.19 -3.91 -4.40
C TYR A 13 18.06 -4.45 -5.56
N GLN A 14 19.05 -5.29 -5.28
CA GLN A 14 19.78 -5.97 -6.32
C GLN A 14 18.90 -7.04 -6.97
N LEU A 15 18.54 -6.78 -8.23
CA LEU A 15 18.03 -7.80 -9.12
C LEU A 15 19.21 -8.69 -9.50
N GLU A 16 19.11 -9.99 -9.27
CA GLU A 16 20.20 -10.94 -9.54
C GLU A 16 20.54 -11.07 -11.04
N ASN A 17 19.76 -10.50 -11.94
CA ASN A 17 20.03 -10.46 -13.38
C ASN A 17 19.85 -9.03 -13.93
N VAL A 18 20.88 -8.25 -13.76
CA VAL A 18 20.95 -6.81 -14.05
C VAL A 18 20.60 -6.43 -15.50
N ASN A 19 20.68 -7.38 -16.44
CA ASN A 19 20.53 -7.11 -17.87
C ASN A 19 19.22 -7.62 -18.48
N GLN A 20 18.31 -8.18 -17.69
CA GLN A 20 17.03 -8.66 -18.22
C GLN A 20 15.93 -7.62 -18.01
N LEU A 21 15.39 -7.11 -19.10
CA LEU A 21 14.17 -6.33 -19.13
C LEU A 21 12.99 -7.31 -19.22
N THR A 22 12.11 -7.25 -18.22
CA THR A 22 10.87 -8.01 -18.23
C THR A 22 9.73 -7.08 -18.58
N THR A 23 8.86 -7.47 -19.50
CA THR A 23 7.69 -6.69 -19.88
C THR A 23 6.44 -7.47 -19.54
N SER A 24 5.54 -6.86 -18.81
CA SER A 24 4.29 -7.45 -18.38
C SER A 24 3.14 -6.44 -18.41
N ASP A 25 1.91 -6.94 -18.26
CA ASP A 25 0.77 -6.09 -17.99
C ASP A 25 0.93 -5.35 -16.67
N VAL A 26 0.52 -4.08 -16.63
CA VAL A 26 0.65 -3.23 -15.42
C VAL A 26 -0.04 -3.88 -14.24
N PHE A 27 -1.29 -4.27 -14.40
CA PHE A 27 -2.08 -4.83 -13.31
C PHE A 27 -1.52 -6.16 -12.81
N ALA A 28 -1.20 -7.07 -13.72
CA ALA A 28 -0.61 -8.35 -13.36
C ALA A 28 0.69 -8.16 -12.62
N HIS A 29 1.55 -7.27 -13.09
CA HIS A 29 2.84 -6.99 -12.47
C HIS A 29 2.72 -6.51 -11.02
N PHE A 30 1.78 -5.62 -10.73
CA PHE A 30 1.61 -5.06 -9.39
C PHE A 30 0.87 -5.99 -8.42
N THR A 31 -0.06 -6.80 -8.92
CA THR A 31 -0.89 -7.68 -8.09
C THR A 31 -0.36 -9.10 -7.98
N GLU A 32 0.58 -9.48 -8.80
CA GLU A 32 1.24 -10.77 -8.66
C GLU A 32 1.92 -10.87 -7.29
N GLN A 33 1.36 -11.71 -6.46
CA GLN A 33 2.06 -12.23 -5.31
C GLN A 33 3.11 -13.20 -5.84
N SER A 34 4.27 -12.67 -6.16
CA SER A 34 5.29 -13.49 -6.79
C SER A 34 5.69 -14.62 -5.86
N HIS A 35 5.28 -15.83 -6.20
CA HIS A 35 6.04 -17.03 -5.90
C HIS A 35 7.31 -17.07 -6.76
N SER A 36 7.49 -16.12 -7.66
CA SER A 36 8.72 -15.95 -8.42
C SER A 36 9.83 -15.46 -7.50
N ASN A 37 11.01 -16.04 -7.62
CA ASN A 37 12.25 -15.67 -6.92
C ASN A 37 12.71 -14.22 -7.15
N ILE A 38 11.91 -13.42 -7.82
CA ILE A 38 12.13 -11.99 -7.99
C ILE A 38 11.75 -11.32 -6.67
N LYS A 39 12.72 -11.11 -5.81
CA LYS A 39 12.64 -10.30 -4.59
C LYS A 39 12.39 -8.82 -4.94
N MET A 40 11.38 -8.55 -5.76
CA MET A 40 11.09 -7.20 -6.20
C MET A 40 10.24 -6.47 -5.17
N PRO A 41 10.71 -5.33 -4.69
CA PRO A 41 9.94 -4.46 -3.80
C PRO A 41 8.85 -3.65 -4.54
N LEU A 42 8.46 -4.03 -5.73
CA LEU A 42 7.38 -3.42 -6.51
C LEU A 42 5.99 -3.63 -5.89
N LYS A 43 5.91 -4.42 -4.83
CA LYS A 43 4.72 -4.54 -3.96
C LYS A 43 4.38 -3.24 -3.20
N HIS A 44 5.24 -2.24 -3.27
CA HIS A 44 5.05 -0.97 -2.60
C HIS A 44 4.56 0.08 -3.60
N PHE A 45 3.57 0.84 -3.20
CA PHE A 45 2.90 1.88 -3.99
C PHE A 45 3.73 3.16 -4.19
N TYR A 46 5.07 3.10 -4.17
CA TYR A 46 5.92 4.26 -4.24
C TYR A 46 6.05 4.80 -5.67
N VAL A 47 5.46 5.97 -5.95
CA VAL A 47 5.46 6.60 -7.29
C VAL A 47 6.85 6.96 -7.80
N TRP A 48 7.80 7.27 -6.93
CA TRP A 48 9.18 7.62 -7.32
C TRP A 48 9.97 6.45 -7.94
N ARG A 49 9.39 5.26 -7.98
CA ARG A 49 9.98 4.08 -8.65
C ARG A 49 9.62 3.96 -10.11
N PHE A 50 8.77 4.82 -10.61
CA PHE A 50 8.25 4.71 -11.96
C PHE A 50 8.77 5.83 -12.84
N LEU A 51 9.14 5.48 -14.07
CA LEU A 51 9.20 6.40 -15.19
C LEU A 51 7.97 6.14 -16.03
N ILE A 52 7.09 7.12 -16.11
CA ILE A 52 5.78 6.98 -16.74
C ILE A 52 5.68 8.00 -17.87
N ARG A 53 5.18 7.55 -19.01
CA ARG A 53 4.90 8.46 -20.12
C ARG A 53 3.85 9.48 -19.68
N ARG A 54 4.11 10.75 -19.94
CA ARG A 54 3.26 11.86 -19.50
C ARG A 54 1.82 11.74 -19.99
N GLU A 55 1.64 11.22 -21.20
CA GLU A 55 0.33 11.05 -21.82
C GLU A 55 -0.58 10.08 -21.02
N LEU A 56 0.03 9.15 -20.32
CA LEU A 56 -0.70 8.17 -19.47
C LEU A 56 -1.19 8.76 -18.15
N LEU A 57 -0.76 9.96 -17.80
CA LEU A 57 -1.03 10.61 -16.52
C LEU A 57 -1.97 11.82 -16.61
N ALA A 58 -2.57 12.07 -17.76
CA ALA A 58 -3.35 13.29 -18.02
C ALA A 58 -4.45 13.53 -16.95
N ASP A 59 -5.13 12.48 -16.54
CA ASP A 59 -6.29 12.53 -15.63
C ASP A 59 -5.98 12.04 -14.20
N PHE A 60 -4.76 11.58 -13.93
CA PHE A 60 -4.38 11.10 -12.61
C PHE A 60 -4.06 12.26 -11.66
N ARG A 61 -4.64 12.26 -10.48
CA ARG A 61 -4.41 13.27 -9.45
C ARG A 61 -4.17 12.62 -8.09
N PHE A 62 -3.28 13.22 -7.32
CA PHE A 62 -3.09 12.84 -5.92
C PHE A 62 -4.23 13.36 -5.05
N ILE A 63 -4.64 12.57 -4.06
CA ILE A 63 -5.56 13.01 -3.03
C ILE A 63 -4.86 14.05 -2.16
N LYS A 64 -5.45 15.23 -2.06
CA LYS A 64 -4.89 16.31 -1.23
C LYS A 64 -5.16 16.07 0.25
N GLY A 65 -4.21 16.46 1.10
CA GLY A 65 -4.39 16.50 2.56
C GLY A 65 -4.12 15.22 3.31
N ILE A 66 -3.78 14.12 2.63
CA ILE A 66 -3.32 12.88 3.27
C ILE A 66 -1.82 12.67 3.06
N THR A 67 -1.17 11.98 4.00
CA THR A 67 0.14 11.35 3.76
C THR A 67 -0.08 10.01 3.06
N PHE A 68 0.91 9.50 2.33
CA PHE A 68 0.82 8.25 1.57
C PHE A 68 -0.18 8.29 0.40
N GLU A 69 -0.32 9.45 -0.21
CA GLU A 69 -1.17 9.73 -1.38
C GLU A 69 -0.76 8.92 -2.61
N ASP A 70 0.45 8.39 -2.61
CA ASP A 70 0.98 7.50 -3.63
C ASP A 70 0.25 6.14 -3.67
N PHE A 71 -0.29 5.68 -2.56
CA PHE A 71 -1.03 4.42 -2.50
C PHE A 71 -2.32 4.43 -3.33
N PRO A 72 -3.31 5.31 -3.08
CA PRO A 72 -4.52 5.36 -3.90
C PRO A 72 -4.22 5.73 -5.36
N TRP A 73 -3.28 6.62 -5.60
CA TRP A 73 -2.86 7.01 -6.94
C TRP A 73 -2.28 5.84 -7.73
N THR A 74 -1.40 5.06 -7.13
CA THR A 74 -0.83 3.86 -7.79
C THR A 74 -1.88 2.79 -7.99
N SER A 75 -2.84 2.64 -7.06
CA SER A 75 -3.97 1.72 -7.22
C SER A 75 -4.84 2.09 -8.43
N GLU A 76 -5.11 3.37 -8.63
CA GLU A 76 -5.82 3.88 -9.82
C GLU A 76 -5.01 3.62 -11.10
N LEU A 77 -3.71 3.88 -11.09
CA LEU A 77 -2.82 3.59 -12.21
C LEU A 77 -2.85 2.11 -12.61
N MET A 78 -2.81 1.20 -11.63
CA MET A 78 -2.91 -0.24 -11.88
C MET A 78 -4.20 -0.63 -12.59
N LEU A 79 -5.32 -0.05 -12.18
CA LEU A 79 -6.64 -0.40 -12.70
C LEU A 79 -6.88 0.17 -14.10
N ARG A 80 -6.64 1.47 -14.25
CA ARG A 80 -7.05 2.20 -15.46
C ARG A 80 -6.04 2.12 -16.59
N ASN A 81 -4.75 1.96 -16.27
CA ASN A 81 -3.72 1.92 -17.29
C ASN A 81 -3.56 0.50 -17.85
N LYS A 82 -3.92 0.33 -19.11
CA LYS A 82 -3.77 -0.94 -19.84
C LYS A 82 -2.39 -1.08 -20.52
N GLY A 83 -1.48 -0.15 -20.26
CA GLY A 83 -0.12 -0.17 -20.79
C GLY A 83 0.70 -1.34 -20.24
N ARG A 84 1.92 -1.43 -20.73
CA ARG A 84 2.89 -2.46 -20.31
C ARG A 84 3.96 -1.84 -19.42
N VAL A 85 4.44 -2.63 -18.48
CA VAL A 85 5.57 -2.28 -17.60
C VAL A 85 6.83 -2.95 -18.10
N THR A 86 7.89 -2.17 -18.21
CA THR A 86 9.24 -2.70 -18.40
C THR A 86 10.02 -2.51 -17.11
N ILE A 87 10.56 -3.59 -16.57
CA ILE A 87 11.33 -3.58 -15.34
C ILE A 87 12.81 -3.49 -15.70
N THR A 88 13.50 -2.58 -15.03
CA THR A 88 14.95 -2.43 -15.18
C THR A 88 15.63 -2.37 -13.81
N SER A 89 16.86 -2.91 -13.74
CA SER A 89 17.73 -2.77 -12.57
C SER A 89 18.60 -1.51 -12.61
N LEU A 90 18.50 -0.71 -13.66
CA LEU A 90 19.27 0.53 -13.75
C LEU A 90 18.85 1.49 -12.64
N PRO A 91 19.79 2.02 -11.84
CA PRO A 91 19.49 2.99 -10.81
C PRO A 91 19.23 4.36 -11.47
N PHE A 92 17.97 4.77 -11.53
CA PHE A 92 17.57 6.07 -12.07
C PHE A 92 17.02 7.03 -11.01
N TYR A 93 16.93 6.58 -9.75
CA TYR A 93 16.49 7.40 -8.63
C TYR A 93 17.33 7.14 -7.38
N TYR A 94 17.84 8.21 -6.78
CA TYR A 94 18.60 8.16 -5.54
C TYR A 94 17.73 8.64 -4.38
N TYR A 95 17.41 7.76 -3.46
CA TYR A 95 16.64 8.09 -2.26
C TYR A 95 17.58 8.42 -1.11
N TYR A 96 17.61 9.68 -0.70
CA TYR A 96 18.41 10.12 0.44
C TYR A 96 17.59 10.08 1.73
N PRO A 97 18.13 9.54 2.83
CA PRO A 97 17.52 9.66 4.14
C PRO A 97 17.30 11.13 4.51
N ASN A 98 16.09 11.47 4.92
CA ASN A 98 15.73 12.80 5.36
C ASN A 98 15.14 12.72 6.77
N GLU A 99 15.83 13.33 7.76
CA GLU A 99 15.40 13.36 9.15
C GLU A 99 14.06 14.10 9.33
N GLY A 100 13.77 15.10 8.46
CA GLY A 100 12.50 15.82 8.39
C GLY A 100 11.43 15.11 7.56
N SER A 101 11.60 13.82 7.23
CA SER A 101 10.63 13.06 6.43
C SER A 101 9.25 13.06 7.09
N ILE A 102 8.22 13.26 6.28
CA ILE A 102 6.81 13.16 6.70
C ILE A 102 6.54 11.80 7.36
N ASP A 103 7.12 10.73 6.85
CA ASP A 103 6.97 9.38 7.42
C ASP A 103 7.53 9.29 8.85
N LEU A 104 8.57 10.03 9.19
CA LEU A 104 9.13 10.06 10.54
C LEU A 104 8.38 11.02 11.47
N SER A 105 7.93 12.17 10.97
CA SER A 105 7.32 13.26 11.76
C SER A 105 5.81 13.08 12.02
N THR A 106 5.10 12.34 11.17
CA THR A 106 3.65 12.18 11.28
C THR A 106 3.26 11.28 12.46
N LYS A 107 2.32 11.73 13.29
CA LYS A 107 1.76 10.93 14.41
C LYS A 107 1.11 9.65 13.90
N ARG A 108 1.23 8.55 14.68
CA ARG A 108 0.73 7.21 14.30
C ARG A 108 -0.75 7.17 13.97
N ALA A 109 -1.59 7.78 14.82
CA ALA A 109 -3.04 7.84 14.58
C ALA A 109 -3.36 8.52 13.24
N ARG A 110 -2.68 9.61 12.90
CA ARG A 110 -2.83 10.27 11.61
C ARG A 110 -2.39 9.34 10.45
N LYS A 111 -1.28 8.64 10.60
CA LYS A 111 -0.86 7.66 9.57
C LYS A 111 -1.93 6.61 9.31
N ILE A 112 -2.52 6.05 10.37
CA ILE A 112 -3.59 5.05 10.23
C ILE A 112 -4.79 5.67 9.50
N ASN A 113 -5.24 6.86 9.91
CA ASN A 113 -6.36 7.55 9.26
C ASN A 113 -6.08 7.85 7.78
N ASP A 114 -4.88 8.31 7.44
CA ASP A 114 -4.51 8.62 6.06
C ASP A 114 -4.46 7.33 5.20
N TRP A 115 -3.95 6.22 5.75
CA TRP A 115 -4.00 4.92 5.08
C TRP A 115 -5.43 4.42 4.87
N ILE A 116 -6.31 4.59 5.86
CA ILE A 116 -7.73 4.23 5.74
C ILE A 116 -8.40 5.09 4.67
N THR A 117 -8.18 6.40 4.68
CA THR A 117 -8.74 7.31 3.66
C THR A 117 -8.31 6.92 2.24
N GLY A 118 -7.03 6.61 2.06
CA GLY A 118 -6.53 6.12 0.77
C GLY A 118 -7.15 4.78 0.36
N LEU A 119 -7.35 3.87 1.32
CA LEU A 119 -7.96 2.56 1.10
C LEU A 119 -9.44 2.68 0.69
N GLU A 120 -10.21 3.51 1.41
CA GLU A 120 -11.62 3.79 1.08
C GLU A 120 -11.79 4.39 -0.33
N HIS A 121 -10.92 5.34 -0.69
CA HIS A 121 -10.94 5.94 -2.01
C HIS A 121 -10.66 4.91 -3.10
N ALA A 122 -9.58 4.15 -2.95
CA ALA A 122 -9.20 3.14 -3.93
C ALA A 122 -10.22 1.99 -4.00
N TYR A 123 -10.82 1.61 -2.86
CA TYR A 123 -11.86 0.58 -2.83
C TYR A 123 -13.08 0.99 -3.66
N LYS A 124 -13.59 2.21 -3.48
CA LYS A 124 -14.74 2.74 -4.26
C LYS A 124 -14.44 2.74 -5.77
N LEU A 125 -13.22 3.07 -6.16
CA LEU A 125 -12.79 3.01 -7.54
C LEU A 125 -12.82 1.57 -8.08
N TYR A 126 -12.24 0.62 -7.33
CA TYR A 126 -12.21 -0.79 -7.74
C TYR A 126 -13.60 -1.44 -7.74
N GLU A 127 -14.48 -1.03 -6.82
CA GLU A 127 -15.87 -1.47 -6.80
C GLU A 127 -16.65 -1.00 -8.04
N ALA A 128 -16.40 0.24 -8.47
CA ALA A 128 -17.08 0.83 -9.61
C ALA A 128 -16.55 0.36 -10.97
N GLU A 129 -15.25 0.10 -11.11
CA GLU A 129 -14.59 -0.04 -12.41
C GLU A 129 -13.89 -1.40 -12.61
N ALA A 130 -13.59 -2.16 -11.53
CA ALA A 130 -12.83 -3.40 -11.65
C ALA A 130 -13.74 -4.63 -11.83
N GLU A 131 -13.26 -5.59 -12.61
CA GLU A 131 -13.83 -6.93 -12.59
C GLU A 131 -13.58 -7.59 -11.22
N GLU A 132 -14.43 -8.54 -10.81
CA GLU A 132 -14.31 -9.23 -9.53
C GLU A 132 -12.92 -9.83 -9.30
N SER A 133 -12.35 -10.49 -10.28
CA SER A 133 -11.02 -11.09 -10.21
C SER A 133 -9.91 -10.06 -9.94
N GLN A 134 -10.02 -8.88 -10.55
CA GLN A 134 -9.10 -7.77 -10.33
C GLN A 134 -9.27 -7.18 -8.92
N ARG A 135 -10.51 -6.97 -8.49
CA ARG A 135 -10.83 -6.48 -7.15
C ARG A 135 -10.28 -7.41 -6.08
N VAL A 136 -10.51 -8.71 -6.16
CA VAL A 136 -9.99 -9.70 -5.21
C VAL A 136 -8.46 -9.70 -5.16
N ARG A 137 -7.78 -9.63 -6.31
CA ARG A 137 -6.32 -9.55 -6.37
C ARG A 137 -5.80 -8.28 -5.68
N TRP A 138 -6.41 -7.14 -5.98
CA TRP A 138 -6.05 -5.86 -5.36
C TRP A 138 -6.30 -5.88 -3.85
N GLN A 139 -7.43 -6.40 -3.38
CA GLN A 139 -7.74 -6.55 -1.95
C GLN A 139 -6.70 -7.39 -1.22
N ARG A 140 -6.27 -8.51 -1.80
CA ARG A 140 -5.19 -9.34 -1.25
C ARG A 140 -3.87 -8.57 -1.13
N GLN A 141 -3.54 -7.77 -2.11
CA GLN A 141 -2.36 -6.91 -2.06
C GLN A 141 -2.50 -5.84 -0.97
N CYS A 142 -3.65 -5.20 -0.85
CA CYS A 142 -3.93 -4.23 0.21
C CYS A 142 -3.85 -4.86 1.59
N MET A 143 -4.40 -6.06 1.77
CA MET A 143 -4.28 -6.82 3.01
C MET A 143 -2.80 -7.00 3.41
N TRP A 144 -1.94 -7.33 2.47
CA TRP A 144 -0.53 -7.56 2.75
C TRP A 144 0.26 -6.26 2.99
N VAL A 145 0.12 -5.27 2.11
CA VAL A 145 0.97 -4.07 2.12
C VAL A 145 0.43 -2.99 3.04
N VAL A 146 -0.88 -2.71 2.97
CA VAL A 146 -1.51 -1.60 3.68
C VAL A 146 -2.01 -2.06 5.04
N ILE A 147 -2.94 -3.00 5.07
CA ILE A 147 -3.61 -3.35 6.32
C ILE A 147 -2.63 -3.98 7.31
N ARG A 148 -1.97 -5.07 6.94
CA ARG A 148 -1.01 -5.72 7.81
C ARG A 148 0.31 -4.94 7.94
N GLY A 149 0.83 -4.45 6.85
CA GLY A 149 2.16 -3.84 6.80
C GLY A 149 2.22 -2.43 7.37
N ARG A 150 1.10 -1.72 7.43
CA ARG A 150 1.02 -0.32 7.86
C ARG A 150 0.01 -0.11 8.97
N ILE A 151 -1.27 -0.35 8.73
CA ILE A 151 -2.33 -0.08 9.71
C ILE A 151 -2.12 -0.92 10.98
N GLU A 152 -2.12 -2.24 10.90
CA GLU A 152 -1.96 -3.13 12.06
C GLU A 152 -0.65 -2.87 12.81
N ARG A 153 0.43 -2.61 12.10
CA ARG A 153 1.72 -2.30 12.70
C ARG A 153 1.67 -1.06 13.58
N HIS A 154 1.05 0.02 13.11
CA HIS A 154 0.93 1.24 13.89
C HIS A 154 -0.13 1.12 14.99
N LEU A 155 -1.21 0.37 14.75
CA LEU A 155 -2.27 0.14 15.70
C LEU A 155 -1.76 -0.47 17.01
N LYS A 156 -0.83 -1.43 16.92
CA LYS A 156 -0.20 -2.07 18.09
C LYS A 156 0.54 -1.11 19.02
N GLU A 157 0.84 0.08 18.55
CA GLU A 157 1.59 1.09 19.30
C GLU A 157 0.70 2.20 19.87
N ILE A 158 -0.61 2.21 19.58
CA ILE A 158 -1.60 3.13 20.16
C ILE A 158 -2.01 2.62 21.55
N ARG A 159 -2.05 3.52 22.54
CA ARG A 159 -2.41 3.21 23.94
C ARG A 159 -3.44 4.16 24.52
N GLU A 160 -3.66 5.29 23.87
CA GLU A 160 -4.59 6.33 24.34
C GLU A 160 -6.03 5.91 24.02
N GLU A 161 -6.87 5.75 25.03
CA GLU A 161 -8.23 5.21 24.92
C GLU A 161 -9.12 6.01 23.96
N ASP A 162 -9.07 7.34 24.05
CA ASP A 162 -9.83 8.24 23.14
C ASP A 162 -9.44 8.04 21.67
N LEU A 163 -8.16 7.79 21.41
CA LEU A 163 -7.68 7.50 20.06
C LEU A 163 -8.12 6.11 19.60
N CYS A 164 -8.17 5.13 20.50
CA CYS A 164 -8.62 3.76 20.17
C CYS A 164 -10.07 3.78 19.68
N GLY A 165 -10.99 4.44 20.38
CA GLY A 165 -12.38 4.55 19.96
C GLY A 165 -12.56 5.28 18.62
N SER A 166 -11.80 6.35 18.40
CA SER A 166 -11.80 7.05 17.10
C SER A 166 -11.29 6.17 15.96
N LEU A 167 -10.20 5.44 16.19
CA LEU A 167 -9.62 4.54 15.19
C LEU A 167 -10.50 3.32 14.94
N ALA A 168 -11.16 2.79 15.96
CA ALA A 168 -12.11 1.69 15.81
C ALA A 168 -13.26 2.07 14.88
N ARG A 169 -13.85 3.28 15.03
CA ARG A 169 -14.85 3.78 14.08
C ARG A 169 -14.34 3.86 12.64
N ARG A 170 -13.09 4.30 12.47
CA ARG A 170 -12.48 4.37 11.14
C ARG A 170 -12.18 2.97 10.56
N LEU A 171 -11.77 2.03 11.41
CA LEU A 171 -11.52 0.64 10.99
C LEU A 171 -12.83 -0.10 10.70
N GLN A 172 -13.93 0.26 11.35
CA GLN A 172 -15.26 -0.27 11.04
C GLN A 172 -15.61 -0.04 9.56
N SER A 173 -15.30 1.15 9.01
CA SER A 173 -15.53 1.39 7.57
C SER A 173 -14.70 0.47 6.66
N VAL A 174 -13.50 0.11 7.06
CA VAL A 174 -12.65 -0.86 6.32
C VAL A 174 -13.26 -2.26 6.35
N VAL A 175 -13.87 -2.65 7.49
CA VAL A 175 -14.59 -3.91 7.63
C VAL A 175 -15.85 -3.91 6.75
N GLU A 176 -16.67 -2.87 6.84
CA GLU A 176 -17.92 -2.73 6.07
C GLU A 176 -17.71 -2.70 4.56
N LEU A 177 -16.60 -2.13 4.11
CA LEU A 177 -16.19 -2.17 2.71
C LEU A 177 -15.71 -3.56 2.25
N GLY A 178 -15.62 -4.56 3.12
CA GLY A 178 -15.14 -5.89 2.77
C GLY A 178 -13.64 -5.97 2.49
N CYS A 179 -12.86 -4.97 2.91
CA CYS A 179 -11.40 -4.95 2.67
C CYS A 179 -10.66 -6.12 3.34
N LEU A 180 -11.31 -6.79 4.31
CA LEU A 180 -10.77 -7.92 5.06
C LEU A 180 -11.31 -9.29 4.59
N ASP A 181 -12.12 -9.35 3.53
CA ASP A 181 -12.88 -10.56 3.18
C ASP A 181 -12.09 -11.62 2.41
N HIS A 182 -10.93 -11.27 1.90
CA HIS A 182 -10.10 -12.18 1.12
C HIS A 182 -8.73 -12.46 1.76
N PRO A 183 -8.67 -12.94 3.04
CA PRO A 183 -7.41 -13.38 3.62
C PRO A 183 -6.91 -14.62 2.87
N PHE A 184 -5.63 -14.65 2.53
CA PHE A 184 -5.06 -15.66 1.65
C PHE A 184 -4.03 -16.58 2.32
N ASP A 185 -3.58 -16.24 3.53
CA ASP A 185 -2.66 -17.04 4.33
C ASP A 185 -2.98 -16.92 5.83
N ALA A 186 -2.32 -17.73 6.66
CA ALA A 186 -2.53 -17.72 8.10
C ALA A 186 -2.24 -16.36 8.75
N ARG A 187 -1.29 -15.60 8.19
CA ARG A 187 -0.91 -14.28 8.71
C ARG A 187 -1.96 -13.22 8.40
N SER A 188 -2.55 -13.26 7.22
CA SER A 188 -3.63 -12.34 6.83
C SER A 188 -4.92 -12.65 7.60
N LYS A 189 -5.22 -13.93 7.86
CA LYS A 189 -6.33 -14.36 8.75
C LYS A 189 -6.15 -13.81 10.15
N ALA A 190 -4.98 -14.02 10.76
CA ALA A 190 -4.68 -13.50 12.08
C ALA A 190 -4.68 -11.95 12.14
N CYS A 191 -4.32 -11.26 11.06
CA CYS A 191 -4.44 -9.82 10.97
C CYS A 191 -5.90 -9.37 10.95
N LYS A 192 -6.76 -10.04 10.16
CA LYS A 192 -8.21 -9.80 10.14
C LYS A 192 -8.79 -9.95 11.56
N GLU A 193 -8.53 -11.06 12.22
CA GLU A 193 -9.02 -11.32 13.58
C GLU A 193 -8.62 -10.21 14.56
N ARG A 194 -7.34 -9.79 14.55
CA ARG A 194 -6.89 -8.70 15.45
C ARG A 194 -7.55 -7.35 15.16
N ILE A 195 -7.83 -7.04 13.90
CA ILE A 195 -8.54 -5.79 13.57
C ILE A 195 -9.99 -5.88 14.04
N LEU A 196 -10.66 -7.00 13.82
CA LEU A 196 -12.03 -7.20 14.28
C LEU A 196 -12.11 -7.10 15.81
N THR A 197 -11.23 -7.81 16.54
CA THR A 197 -11.13 -7.72 17.99
C THR A 197 -10.90 -6.27 18.45
N PHE A 198 -9.98 -5.55 17.83
CA PHE A 198 -9.75 -4.13 18.18
C PHE A 198 -11.01 -3.28 17.99
N VAL A 199 -11.75 -3.50 16.90
CA VAL A 199 -13.00 -2.77 16.63
C VAL A 199 -14.04 -3.12 17.70
N GLU A 200 -14.25 -4.40 18.02
CA GLU A 200 -15.19 -4.87 19.01
C GLU A 200 -14.88 -4.35 20.42
N GLU A 201 -13.62 -4.33 20.82
CA GLU A 201 -13.18 -3.87 22.13
C GLU A 201 -13.36 -2.35 22.35
N HIS A 202 -13.31 -1.55 21.28
CA HIS A 202 -13.29 -0.08 21.38
C HIS A 202 -14.50 0.61 20.73
N LEU A 203 -15.43 -0.14 20.14
CA LEU A 203 -16.74 0.39 19.76
C LEU A 203 -17.80 -0.11 20.76
N PRO A 204 -18.62 0.80 21.33
CA PRO A 204 -19.76 0.34 22.10
C PRO A 204 -20.69 -0.49 21.21
N PRO A 205 -21.32 -1.54 21.73
CA PRO A 205 -22.31 -2.31 20.97
C PRO A 205 -23.37 -1.36 20.43
N SER A 206 -23.71 -1.57 19.14
CA SER A 206 -24.76 -0.78 18.47
C SER A 206 -26.05 -0.90 19.28
N GLN A 207 -26.54 0.23 19.78
CA GLN A 207 -27.84 0.31 20.46
C GLN A 207 -28.98 0.08 19.49
#